data_d184f8392555d52c32e252a3613bf0d7
#
_entry.id   d184f8392555d52c32e252a3613bf0d7
#
_cell.length_a   1.000
_cell.length_b   1.000
_cell.length_c   1.000
_cell.angle_alpha   90.00
_cell.angle_beta   90.00
_cell.angle_gamma   90.00
#
_symmetry.space_group_name_H-M   'P 1'
#
loop_
_entity.id
_entity.type
_entity.pdbx_description
1 polymer ?
#
loop_
_entity_poly.entity_id
_entity_poly.type
_entity_poly.pdbx_seq_one_letter_code
_entity_poly.pdbx_strand_id
1 'polypeptide(L)'
;DETLEGEEGDTGNSYASGDKESLKLPQSQIDLMEAMAGSGKPVVLCLMAGSDIDMSYAAEKFDAVMVLWYPGSQGGKAAAKILFGENSPSGKLPVTFYESLEELPEFTDYSMKGRTYRYMEGKAQFPFGYGLTYSNVKVENAEVRQCGRKITVEAEVYNKGNADTEEVVQVYVKNLDSKNAIPNPALGGFQRIFIKAGERRKVMVPVWEKAFTVVDENGERVEDGRKYEIFAGCSQPDERSIELTGTEPVKVEINLA
;
A
#
# COMPACT_ATOMS: atom_id res chain seq x y z
N ASP A 1 -16.33 8.38 -15.11
CA ASP A 1 -16.08 8.41 -16.57
C ASP A 1 -15.78 6.98 -17.04
N GLU A 2 -16.49 6.53 -18.05
CA GLU A 2 -16.40 5.19 -18.63
C GLU A 2 -14.98 4.83 -19.10
N THR A 3 -14.20 5.83 -19.50
CA THR A 3 -12.82 5.62 -19.94
C THR A 3 -11.85 5.37 -18.79
N LEU A 4 -12.23 5.65 -17.55
CA LEU A 4 -11.41 5.45 -16.36
C LEU A 4 -11.72 4.15 -15.62
N GLU A 5 -12.97 3.70 -15.71
CA GLU A 5 -13.50 2.62 -14.88
C GLU A 5 -14.31 1.61 -15.72
N GLY A 6 -14.20 1.67 -17.04
CA GLY A 6 -14.99 0.81 -17.91
C GLY A 6 -14.79 -0.67 -17.56
N GLU A 7 -15.90 -1.41 -17.47
CA GLU A 7 -15.91 -2.87 -17.40
C GLU A 7 -16.19 -3.45 -18.77
N GLU A 8 -15.65 -4.62 -19.05
CA GLU A 8 -15.88 -5.31 -20.32
C GLU A 8 -17.35 -5.53 -20.56
N GLY A 9 -17.85 -4.98 -21.67
CA GLY A 9 -19.24 -5.13 -22.09
C GLY A 9 -20.25 -4.15 -21.52
N ASP A 10 -19.90 -3.31 -20.55
CA ASP A 10 -20.84 -2.38 -19.92
C ASP A 10 -21.00 -1.07 -20.68
N THR A 11 -20.06 -0.73 -21.53
CA THR A 11 -20.11 0.51 -22.30
C THR A 11 -20.04 0.23 -23.79
N GLY A 12 -21.16 0.38 -24.47
CA GLY A 12 -21.25 0.23 -25.93
C GLY A 12 -20.40 1.22 -26.73
N ASN A 13 -19.75 2.14 -26.07
CA ASN A 13 -18.91 3.21 -26.64
C ASN A 13 -17.46 3.16 -26.18
N SER A 14 -17.07 2.20 -25.34
CA SER A 14 -15.70 2.11 -24.90
C SER A 14 -14.81 1.51 -25.96
N TYR A 15 -13.70 2.16 -26.19
CA TYR A 15 -12.59 1.59 -26.96
C TYR A 15 -11.99 0.44 -26.14
N ALA A 16 -11.49 -0.60 -26.80
CA ALA A 16 -10.87 -1.76 -26.15
C ALA A 16 -11.74 -2.47 -25.10
N SER A 17 -13.06 -2.53 -25.32
CA SER A 17 -14.04 -3.20 -24.42
C SER A 17 -14.14 -2.60 -23.01
N GLY A 18 -13.76 -1.34 -22.84
CA GLY A 18 -13.84 -0.61 -21.58
C GLY A 18 -12.56 -0.64 -20.72
N ASP A 19 -11.53 -1.32 -21.16
CA ASP A 19 -10.23 -1.28 -20.50
C ASP A 19 -9.58 0.10 -20.64
N LYS A 20 -8.85 0.52 -19.61
CA LYS A 20 -8.11 1.78 -19.66
C LYS A 20 -6.90 1.67 -20.57
N GLU A 21 -6.74 2.62 -21.48
CA GLU A 21 -5.58 2.73 -22.35
C GLU A 21 -4.37 3.40 -21.66
N SER A 22 -4.59 4.07 -20.54
CA SER A 22 -3.55 4.74 -19.77
C SER A 22 -3.96 4.91 -18.31
N LEU A 23 -3.01 5.26 -17.46
CA LEU A 23 -3.25 5.63 -16.06
C LEU A 23 -3.65 7.11 -15.91
N LYS A 24 -3.70 7.88 -16.99
CA LYS A 24 -3.95 9.32 -16.95
C LYS A 24 -5.42 9.63 -16.72
N LEU A 25 -5.67 10.74 -16.06
CA LEU A 25 -6.99 11.35 -15.98
C LEU A 25 -7.41 11.92 -17.35
N PRO A 26 -8.72 12.02 -17.65
CA PRO A 26 -9.21 12.73 -18.82
C PRO A 26 -8.69 14.17 -18.91
N GLN A 27 -8.48 14.69 -20.12
CA GLN A 27 -7.90 16.01 -20.33
C GLN A 27 -8.67 17.12 -19.59
N SER A 28 -10.00 17.06 -19.56
CA SER A 28 -10.83 18.02 -18.85
C SER A 28 -10.58 18.06 -17.33
N GLN A 29 -10.19 16.94 -16.73
CA GLN A 29 -9.80 16.88 -15.31
C GLN A 29 -8.38 17.41 -15.11
N ILE A 30 -7.48 17.13 -16.05
CA ILE A 30 -6.12 17.70 -16.03
C ILE A 30 -6.20 19.23 -16.13
N ASP A 31 -6.98 19.77 -17.08
CA ASP A 31 -7.17 21.22 -17.23
C ASP A 31 -7.73 21.87 -15.96
N LEU A 32 -8.68 21.19 -15.29
CA LEU A 32 -9.20 21.63 -14.00
C LEU A 32 -8.11 21.65 -12.92
N MET A 33 -7.31 20.60 -12.84
CA MET A 33 -6.22 20.50 -11.86
C MET A 33 -5.19 21.62 -12.08
N GLU A 34 -4.83 21.92 -13.34
CA GLU A 34 -3.92 23.01 -13.69
C GLU A 34 -4.48 24.38 -13.27
N ALA A 35 -5.77 24.63 -13.55
CA ALA A 35 -6.43 25.84 -13.14
C ALA A 35 -6.48 26.01 -11.62
N MET A 36 -6.72 24.90 -10.88
CA MET A 36 -6.76 24.91 -9.42
C MET A 36 -5.37 25.11 -8.81
N ALA A 37 -4.33 24.52 -9.36
CA ALA A 37 -2.95 24.72 -8.92
C ALA A 37 -2.52 26.19 -9.04
N GLY A 38 -3.00 26.88 -10.07
CA GLY A 38 -2.76 28.32 -10.28
C GLY A 38 -3.58 29.27 -9.38
N SER A 39 -4.47 28.77 -8.55
CA SER A 39 -5.40 29.60 -7.75
C SER A 39 -4.75 30.35 -6.59
N GLY A 40 -3.55 29.97 -6.17
CA GLY A 40 -2.85 30.53 -5.00
C GLY A 40 -3.50 30.17 -3.66
N LYS A 41 -4.38 29.16 -3.63
CA LYS A 41 -5.03 28.63 -2.43
C LYS A 41 -4.55 27.20 -2.18
N PRO A 42 -4.61 26.70 -0.92
CA PRO A 42 -4.41 25.29 -0.65
C PRO A 42 -5.39 24.41 -1.44
N VAL A 43 -4.87 23.38 -2.10
CA VAL A 43 -5.66 22.48 -2.94
C VAL A 43 -5.48 21.03 -2.45
N VAL A 44 -6.58 20.32 -2.29
CA VAL A 44 -6.60 18.90 -1.96
C VAL A 44 -7.31 18.14 -3.08
N LEU A 45 -6.63 17.17 -3.68
CA LEU A 45 -7.26 16.24 -4.60
C LEU A 45 -8.01 15.16 -3.79
N CYS A 46 -9.30 15.02 -4.07
CA CYS A 46 -10.12 13.90 -3.59
C CYS A 46 -10.43 12.99 -4.78
N LEU A 47 -9.64 11.96 -4.98
CA LEU A 47 -9.77 11.03 -6.09
C LEU A 47 -10.78 9.94 -5.74
N MET A 48 -11.82 9.80 -6.56
CA MET A 48 -12.76 8.67 -6.53
C MET A 48 -12.53 7.80 -7.75
N ALA A 49 -11.89 6.67 -7.57
CA ALA A 49 -11.52 5.74 -8.63
C ALA A 49 -11.43 4.32 -8.04
N GLY A 50 -11.73 3.29 -8.82
CA GLY A 50 -11.64 1.89 -8.40
C GLY A 50 -10.29 1.24 -8.68
N SER A 51 -9.40 1.93 -9.39
CA SER A 51 -8.11 1.44 -9.85
C SER A 51 -7.02 2.48 -9.73
N ASP A 52 -5.81 2.09 -10.09
CA ASP A 52 -4.64 2.97 -10.14
C ASP A 52 -4.83 4.11 -11.17
N ILE A 53 -4.48 5.31 -10.77
CA ILE A 53 -4.48 6.53 -11.59
C ILE A 53 -3.14 7.25 -11.37
N ASP A 54 -2.55 7.75 -12.45
CA ASP A 54 -1.36 8.61 -12.35
C ASP A 54 -1.70 9.91 -11.62
N MET A 55 -1.13 10.07 -10.45
CA MET A 55 -1.31 11.25 -9.59
C MET A 55 -0.05 12.12 -9.52
N SER A 56 0.92 11.93 -10.42
CA SER A 56 2.21 12.66 -10.39
C SER A 56 2.01 14.17 -10.33
N TYR A 57 1.13 14.70 -11.18
CA TYR A 57 0.82 16.13 -11.19
C TYR A 57 0.27 16.63 -9.85
N ALA A 58 -0.70 15.89 -9.28
CA ALA A 58 -1.30 16.29 -8.01
C ALA A 58 -0.32 16.15 -6.84
N ALA A 59 0.50 15.09 -6.85
CA ALA A 59 1.53 14.88 -5.82
C ALA A 59 2.60 15.98 -5.80
N GLU A 60 2.89 16.59 -6.97
CA GLU A 60 3.84 17.69 -7.09
C GLU A 60 3.22 19.05 -6.77
N LYS A 61 1.99 19.30 -7.22
CA LYS A 61 1.38 20.65 -7.25
C LYS A 61 0.36 20.93 -6.16
N PHE A 62 -0.22 19.90 -5.54
CA PHE A 62 -1.26 20.07 -4.54
C PHE A 62 -0.73 19.83 -3.12
N ASP A 63 -1.40 20.41 -2.14
CA ASP A 63 -1.02 20.29 -0.74
C ASP A 63 -1.30 18.90 -0.17
N ALA A 64 -2.31 18.18 -0.70
CA ALA A 64 -2.61 16.82 -0.34
C ALA A 64 -3.37 16.06 -1.43
N VAL A 65 -3.23 14.73 -1.41
CA VAL A 65 -3.99 13.79 -2.24
C VAL A 65 -4.66 12.77 -1.34
N MET A 66 -5.96 12.57 -1.52
CA MET A 66 -6.76 11.60 -0.80
C MET A 66 -7.49 10.68 -1.77
N VAL A 67 -7.20 9.38 -1.72
CA VAL A 67 -7.90 8.36 -2.50
C VAL A 67 -9.09 7.87 -1.71
N LEU A 68 -10.29 8.05 -2.26
CA LEU A 68 -11.55 7.71 -1.61
C LEU A 68 -12.14 6.38 -2.10
N TRP A 69 -11.58 5.80 -3.15
CA TRP A 69 -12.14 4.62 -3.82
C TRP A 69 -13.61 4.85 -4.20
N TYR A 70 -14.47 3.85 -4.05
CA TYR A 70 -15.92 3.97 -4.17
C TYR A 70 -16.55 4.09 -2.75
N PRO A 71 -16.68 5.31 -2.21
CA PRO A 71 -16.91 5.51 -0.77
C PRO A 71 -18.37 5.27 -0.34
N GLY A 72 -19.28 4.97 -1.26
CA GLY A 72 -20.68 4.74 -0.99
C GLY A 72 -21.45 5.97 -0.49
N SER A 73 -22.66 5.78 0.01
CA SER A 73 -23.60 6.86 0.37
C SER A 73 -23.12 7.78 1.50
N GLN A 74 -22.20 7.34 2.34
CA GLN A 74 -21.63 8.15 3.44
C GLN A 74 -20.25 8.73 3.11
N GLY A 75 -19.77 8.56 1.87
CA GLY A 75 -18.43 8.95 1.44
C GLY A 75 -18.13 10.43 1.64
N GLY A 76 -19.04 11.30 1.25
CA GLY A 76 -18.87 12.75 1.46
C GLY A 76 -18.73 13.13 2.93
N LYS A 77 -19.47 12.46 3.83
CA LYS A 77 -19.36 12.68 5.28
C LYS A 77 -18.01 12.17 5.82
N ALA A 78 -17.55 11.01 5.34
CA ALA A 78 -16.26 10.46 5.74
C ALA A 78 -15.11 11.36 5.27
N ALA A 79 -15.14 11.81 4.01
CA ALA A 79 -14.16 12.73 3.46
C ALA A 79 -14.11 14.05 4.24
N ALA A 80 -15.26 14.65 4.53
CA ALA A 80 -15.35 15.89 5.30
C ALA A 80 -14.72 15.75 6.69
N LYS A 81 -14.99 14.64 7.41
CA LYS A 81 -14.40 14.39 8.72
C LYS A 81 -12.88 14.29 8.70
N ILE A 82 -12.32 13.74 7.64
CA ILE A 82 -10.87 13.71 7.43
C ILE A 82 -10.37 15.11 7.11
N LEU A 83 -10.93 15.77 6.09
CA LEU A 83 -10.47 17.09 5.65
C LEU A 83 -10.52 18.15 6.76
N PHE A 84 -11.51 18.10 7.63
CA PHE A 84 -11.64 19.03 8.75
C PHE A 84 -10.97 18.54 10.05
N GLY A 85 -10.25 17.41 10.02
CA GLY A 85 -9.47 16.92 11.16
C GLY A 85 -10.28 16.30 12.28
N GLU A 86 -11.57 15.99 12.07
CA GLU A 86 -12.37 15.26 13.06
C GLU A 86 -11.89 13.81 13.23
N ASN A 87 -11.40 13.22 12.14
CA ASN A 87 -10.83 11.87 12.13
C ASN A 87 -9.46 11.92 11.45
N SER A 88 -8.47 11.26 12.05
CA SER A 88 -7.20 10.99 11.35
C SER A 88 -7.38 9.91 10.30
N PRO A 89 -6.85 10.06 9.07
CA PRO A 89 -6.82 8.98 8.11
C PRO A 89 -5.94 7.84 8.63
N SER A 90 -6.23 6.61 8.23
CA SER A 90 -5.46 5.42 8.59
C SER A 90 -5.55 4.32 7.52
N GLY A 91 -6.12 4.65 6.36
CA GLY A 91 -6.20 3.74 5.22
C GLY A 91 -4.83 3.47 4.63
N LYS A 92 -4.64 2.24 4.12
CA LYS A 92 -3.43 1.85 3.39
C LYS A 92 -3.82 1.38 2.00
N LEU A 93 -2.98 1.69 1.00
CA LEU A 93 -3.21 1.27 -0.37
C LEU A 93 -3.19 -0.26 -0.48
N PRO A 94 -4.26 -0.88 -1.01
CA PRO A 94 -4.32 -2.33 -1.20
C PRO A 94 -3.70 -2.79 -2.52
N VAL A 95 -3.21 -1.85 -3.33
CA VAL A 95 -2.54 -2.08 -4.61
C VAL A 95 -1.34 -1.16 -4.74
N THR A 96 -0.44 -1.49 -5.67
CA THR A 96 0.67 -0.62 -6.07
C THR A 96 0.15 0.42 -7.05
N PHE A 97 0.46 1.69 -6.85
CA PHE A 97 0.23 2.75 -7.83
C PHE A 97 1.49 2.93 -8.67
N TYR A 98 1.38 2.73 -9.97
CA TYR A 98 2.48 2.88 -10.92
C TYR A 98 2.55 4.32 -11.42
N GLU A 99 3.74 4.76 -11.77
CA GLU A 99 3.95 6.09 -12.36
C GLU A 99 3.55 6.10 -13.84
N SER A 100 3.73 4.97 -14.52
CA SER A 100 3.48 4.82 -15.96
C SER A 100 3.16 3.38 -16.34
N LEU A 101 2.41 3.19 -17.43
CA LEU A 101 2.22 1.88 -18.04
C LEU A 101 3.52 1.28 -18.62
N GLU A 102 4.52 2.12 -18.92
CA GLU A 102 5.82 1.68 -19.44
C GLU A 102 6.59 0.82 -18.42
N GLU A 103 6.25 0.91 -17.14
CA GLU A 103 6.81 0.09 -16.06
C GLU A 103 6.20 -1.31 -15.99
N LEU A 104 5.10 -1.53 -16.69
CA LEU A 104 4.40 -2.80 -16.70
C LEU A 104 4.83 -3.66 -17.91
N PRO A 105 4.95 -4.98 -17.73
CA PRO A 105 5.13 -5.88 -18.86
C PRO A 105 3.90 -5.89 -19.76
N GLU A 106 4.07 -6.39 -20.99
CA GLU A 106 2.98 -6.57 -21.95
C GLU A 106 1.73 -7.17 -21.31
N PHE A 107 0.55 -6.67 -21.67
CA PHE A 107 -0.74 -7.08 -21.07
C PHE A 107 -0.97 -8.60 -21.14
N THR A 108 -0.51 -9.23 -22.20
CA THR A 108 -0.62 -10.67 -22.44
C THR A 108 0.41 -11.52 -21.70
N ASP A 109 1.37 -10.91 -21.01
CA ASP A 109 2.34 -11.64 -20.17
C ASP A 109 1.75 -11.91 -18.79
N TYR A 110 1.38 -13.15 -18.54
CA TYR A 110 0.83 -13.64 -17.27
C TYR A 110 1.90 -14.22 -16.32
N SER A 111 3.18 -14.03 -16.58
CA SER A 111 4.28 -14.56 -15.75
C SER A 111 4.36 -13.90 -14.35
N MET A 112 3.64 -12.81 -14.13
CA MET A 112 3.71 -11.94 -12.94
C MET A 112 5.03 -11.18 -12.76
N LYS A 113 6.06 -11.47 -13.53
CA LYS A 113 7.33 -10.75 -13.46
C LYS A 113 7.11 -9.26 -13.72
N GLY A 114 7.70 -8.40 -12.87
CA GLY A 114 7.54 -6.94 -12.95
C GLY A 114 6.17 -6.42 -12.52
N ARG A 115 5.23 -7.30 -12.10
CA ARG A 115 3.88 -6.90 -11.67
C ARG A 115 3.74 -6.90 -10.15
N THR A 116 2.96 -5.98 -9.63
CA THR A 116 2.64 -5.82 -8.21
C THR A 116 3.89 -5.61 -7.33
N TYR A 117 3.70 -5.18 -6.12
CA TYR A 117 4.78 -4.97 -5.16
C TYR A 117 5.67 -6.22 -4.93
N ARG A 118 5.15 -7.44 -5.20
CA ARG A 118 5.87 -8.70 -4.99
C ARG A 118 6.99 -8.92 -6.00
N TYR A 119 6.84 -8.42 -7.22
CA TYR A 119 7.72 -8.71 -8.35
C TYR A 119 8.24 -7.45 -9.04
N MET A 120 7.80 -6.26 -8.63
CA MET A 120 8.23 -4.99 -9.19
C MET A 120 9.73 -4.77 -8.90
N GLU A 121 10.48 -4.35 -9.91
CA GLU A 121 11.92 -4.05 -9.81
C GLU A 121 12.17 -2.53 -9.67
N GLY A 122 11.22 -1.70 -10.07
CA GLY A 122 11.29 -0.24 -10.03
C GLY A 122 10.68 0.37 -8.77
N LYS A 123 10.56 1.70 -8.77
CA LYS A 123 9.88 2.47 -7.72
C LYS A 123 8.43 2.70 -8.10
N ALA A 124 7.51 2.40 -7.20
CA ALA A 124 6.12 2.76 -7.36
C ALA A 124 5.92 4.26 -7.21
N GLN A 125 4.90 4.83 -7.83
CA GLN A 125 4.45 6.19 -7.49
C GLN A 125 4.04 6.23 -6.02
N PHE A 126 3.12 5.32 -5.63
CA PHE A 126 2.76 5.05 -4.22
C PHE A 126 2.76 3.54 -3.98
N PRO A 127 3.58 3.05 -3.04
CA PRO A 127 3.70 1.62 -2.77
C PRO A 127 2.44 0.99 -2.18
N PHE A 128 2.28 -0.31 -2.41
CA PHE A 128 1.33 -1.12 -1.64
C PHE A 128 1.54 -0.93 -0.13
N GLY A 129 0.47 -0.82 0.64
CA GLY A 129 0.56 -0.63 2.09
C GLY A 129 0.90 0.79 2.54
N TYR A 130 1.14 1.73 1.62
CA TYR A 130 1.38 3.13 1.94
C TYR A 130 0.08 3.86 2.32
N GLY A 131 0.20 4.82 3.22
CA GLY A 131 -0.87 5.73 3.62
C GLY A 131 -0.48 6.48 4.88
N LEU A 132 -0.84 7.76 4.96
CA LEU A 132 -0.47 8.68 6.02
C LEU A 132 -1.56 8.77 7.10
N THR A 133 -1.16 9.19 8.29
CA THR A 133 -2.04 9.62 9.38
C THR A 133 -1.75 11.08 9.74
N TYR A 134 -2.59 11.70 10.55
CA TYR A 134 -2.31 13.05 11.09
C TYR A 134 -1.33 13.03 12.27
N SER A 135 -0.70 11.89 12.51
CA SER A 135 0.28 11.74 13.57
C SER A 135 1.56 11.08 13.03
N ASN A 136 2.54 10.91 13.89
CA ASN A 136 3.81 10.27 13.53
C ASN A 136 3.91 8.95 14.29
N VAL A 137 3.46 7.87 13.67
CA VAL A 137 3.48 6.52 14.26
C VAL A 137 4.58 5.69 13.61
N LYS A 138 5.35 5.00 14.42
CA LYS A 138 6.39 4.08 13.94
C LYS A 138 6.49 2.83 14.80
N VAL A 139 7.00 1.77 14.22
CA VAL A 139 7.48 0.59 14.95
C VAL A 139 8.92 0.88 15.37
N GLU A 140 9.23 0.75 16.67
CA GLU A 140 10.58 1.00 17.20
C GLU A 140 11.34 -0.29 17.51
N ASN A 141 10.61 -1.38 17.80
CA ASN A 141 11.17 -2.70 18.05
C ASN A 141 10.21 -3.79 17.60
N ALA A 142 10.73 -4.97 17.27
CA ALA A 142 9.95 -6.14 16.94
C ALA A 142 10.65 -7.41 17.41
N GLU A 143 9.88 -8.32 17.98
CA GLU A 143 10.34 -9.65 18.38
C GLU A 143 9.45 -10.71 17.73
N VAL A 144 10.04 -11.79 17.25
CA VAL A 144 9.31 -12.91 16.68
C VAL A 144 9.13 -13.99 17.74
N ARG A 145 7.87 -14.38 17.94
CA ARG A 145 7.50 -15.47 18.85
C ARG A 145 6.97 -16.64 18.04
N GLN A 146 7.55 -17.79 18.23
CA GLN A 146 7.12 -19.05 17.61
C GLN A 146 6.54 -19.99 18.67
N CYS A 147 5.37 -20.52 18.37
CA CYS A 147 4.73 -21.58 19.17
C CYS A 147 4.22 -22.67 18.22
N GLY A 148 4.99 -23.75 18.07
CA GLY A 148 4.77 -24.74 17.03
C GLY A 148 4.87 -24.10 15.63
N ARG A 149 3.83 -24.23 14.82
CA ARG A 149 3.75 -23.59 13.48
C ARG A 149 3.28 -22.15 13.52
N LYS A 150 2.74 -21.67 14.63
CA LYS A 150 2.22 -20.31 14.75
C LYS A 150 3.36 -19.33 15.01
N ILE A 151 3.45 -18.33 14.16
CA ILE A 151 4.39 -17.22 14.28
C ILE A 151 3.60 -15.95 14.54
N THR A 152 4.06 -15.17 15.50
CA THR A 152 3.50 -13.89 15.87
C THR A 152 4.63 -12.88 16.04
N VAL A 153 4.47 -11.71 15.49
CA VAL A 153 5.39 -10.59 15.72
C VAL A 153 4.83 -9.72 16.84
N GLU A 154 5.59 -9.57 17.92
CA GLU A 154 5.34 -8.55 18.94
C GLU A 154 6.07 -7.29 18.53
N ALA A 155 5.33 -6.27 18.08
CA ALA A 155 5.86 -4.98 17.67
C ALA A 155 5.65 -3.94 18.77
N GLU A 156 6.67 -3.16 19.10
CA GLU A 156 6.56 -1.98 19.95
C GLU A 156 6.31 -0.76 19.07
N VAL A 157 5.12 -0.19 19.18
CA VAL A 157 4.64 0.92 18.36
C VAL A 157 4.63 2.19 19.19
N TYR A 158 5.14 3.27 18.62
CA TYR A 158 5.17 4.58 19.26
C TYR A 158 4.51 5.65 18.39
N ASN A 159 3.53 6.33 18.92
CA ASN A 159 2.99 7.55 18.35
C ASN A 159 3.77 8.76 18.87
N LYS A 160 4.71 9.27 18.08
CA LYS A 160 5.51 10.44 18.41
C LYS A 160 4.80 11.77 18.20
N GLY A 161 3.67 11.72 17.50
CA GLY A 161 2.91 12.93 17.20
C GLY A 161 2.05 13.38 18.38
N ASN A 162 1.34 14.46 18.15
CA ASN A 162 0.49 15.14 19.13
C ASN A 162 -1.02 14.92 18.90
N ALA A 163 -1.38 14.01 18.01
CA ALA A 163 -2.75 13.63 17.71
C ALA A 163 -2.98 12.13 17.97
N ASP A 164 -4.15 11.81 18.52
CA ASP A 164 -4.62 10.43 18.55
C ASP A 164 -4.91 9.95 17.12
N THR A 165 -4.60 8.69 16.84
CA THR A 165 -4.84 8.13 15.51
C THR A 165 -5.08 6.63 15.56
N GLU A 166 -5.62 6.09 14.48
CA GLU A 166 -5.48 4.68 14.16
C GLU A 166 -4.31 4.49 13.20
N GLU A 167 -3.66 3.34 13.28
CA GLU A 167 -2.58 2.95 12.39
C GLU A 167 -2.65 1.46 12.09
N VAL A 168 -2.10 1.04 10.93
CA VAL A 168 -2.02 -0.35 10.53
C VAL A 168 -0.58 -0.82 10.62
N VAL A 169 -0.28 -1.60 11.65
CA VAL A 169 1.00 -2.30 11.77
C VAL A 169 1.01 -3.48 10.81
N GLN A 170 1.99 -3.52 9.92
CA GLN A 170 2.14 -4.49 8.85
C GLN A 170 3.39 -5.34 9.08
N VAL A 171 3.28 -6.63 8.79
CA VAL A 171 4.40 -7.57 8.85
C VAL A 171 4.60 -8.17 7.47
N TYR A 172 5.80 -8.02 6.94
CA TYR A 172 6.21 -8.58 5.66
C TYR A 172 7.23 -9.68 5.88
N VAL A 173 7.19 -10.70 5.03
CA VAL A 173 8.07 -11.88 5.12
C VAL A 173 8.80 -12.06 3.80
N LYS A 174 10.10 -12.26 3.87
CA LYS A 174 10.96 -12.61 2.73
C LYS A 174 11.63 -13.93 3.00
N ASN A 175 11.47 -14.89 2.09
CA ASN A 175 12.21 -16.13 2.09
C ASN A 175 13.58 -15.89 1.44
N LEU A 176 14.65 -16.36 2.10
CA LEU A 176 16.04 -16.06 1.69
C LEU A 176 16.74 -17.22 0.99
N ASP A 177 16.25 -18.45 1.12
CA ASP A 177 16.97 -19.63 0.69
C ASP A 177 16.18 -20.61 -0.20
N SER A 178 14.90 -20.29 -0.52
CA SER A 178 14.16 -21.03 -1.54
C SER A 178 14.47 -20.51 -2.94
N LYS A 179 14.67 -21.43 -3.90
CA LYS A 179 14.80 -21.08 -5.32
C LYS A 179 13.51 -20.52 -5.93
N ASN A 180 12.36 -20.81 -5.31
CA ASN A 180 11.03 -20.38 -5.74
C ASN A 180 10.55 -19.14 -4.97
N ALA A 181 11.43 -18.51 -4.17
CA ALA A 181 11.08 -17.30 -3.43
C ALA A 181 10.76 -16.14 -4.37
N ILE A 182 9.72 -15.40 -4.05
CA ILE A 182 9.43 -14.13 -4.74
C ILE A 182 10.49 -13.09 -4.40
N PRO A 183 10.82 -12.15 -5.32
CA PRO A 183 11.94 -11.24 -5.15
C PRO A 183 11.76 -10.24 -4.01
N ASN A 184 10.54 -9.78 -3.75
CA ASN A 184 10.26 -8.78 -2.73
C ASN A 184 9.55 -9.37 -1.50
N PRO A 185 9.70 -8.76 -0.30
CA PRO A 185 8.94 -9.16 0.88
C PRO A 185 7.43 -9.10 0.64
N ALA A 186 6.70 -10.14 1.05
CA ALA A 186 5.25 -10.20 0.93
C ALA A 186 4.55 -9.97 2.26
N LEU A 187 3.40 -9.30 2.23
CA LEU A 187 2.57 -9.10 3.42
C LEU A 187 2.19 -10.46 4.02
N GLY A 188 2.61 -10.68 5.25
CA GLY A 188 2.38 -11.90 6.02
C GLY A 188 1.36 -11.75 7.14
N GLY A 189 1.06 -10.51 7.55
CA GLY A 189 0.08 -10.21 8.58
C GLY A 189 -0.04 -8.71 8.81
N PHE A 190 -1.15 -8.29 9.41
CA PHE A 190 -1.33 -6.90 9.82
C PHE A 190 -2.31 -6.79 10.99
N GLN A 191 -2.23 -5.67 11.71
CA GLN A 191 -3.14 -5.34 12.79
C GLN A 191 -3.42 -3.85 12.81
N ARG A 192 -4.69 -3.46 12.70
CA ARG A 192 -5.11 -2.07 12.93
C ARG A 192 -5.24 -1.83 14.43
N ILE A 193 -4.70 -0.71 14.88
CA ILE A 193 -4.71 -0.30 16.28
C ILE A 193 -5.11 1.16 16.42
N PHE A 194 -5.74 1.51 17.53
CA PHE A 194 -5.85 2.89 17.99
C PHE A 194 -4.69 3.18 18.93
N ILE A 195 -4.00 4.33 18.77
CA ILE A 195 -2.87 4.73 19.60
C ILE A 195 -2.96 6.23 19.90
N LYS A 196 -2.87 6.58 21.20
CA LYS A 196 -2.93 7.96 21.64
C LYS A 196 -1.65 8.72 21.34
N ALA A 197 -1.74 10.04 21.30
CA ALA A 197 -0.59 10.92 21.24
C ALA A 197 0.41 10.61 22.37
N GLY A 198 1.67 10.42 22.03
CA GLY A 198 2.75 10.08 22.97
C GLY A 198 2.72 8.66 23.53
N GLU A 199 1.77 7.82 23.13
CA GLU A 199 1.66 6.45 23.62
C GLU A 199 2.69 5.52 22.98
N ARG A 200 3.26 4.61 23.81
CA ARG A 200 3.96 3.40 23.37
C ARG A 200 3.10 2.19 23.68
N ARG A 201 2.99 1.28 22.70
CA ARG A 201 2.12 0.12 22.83
C ARG A 201 2.74 -1.10 22.17
N LYS A 202 2.63 -2.25 22.84
CA LYS A 202 2.95 -3.55 22.25
C LYS A 202 1.76 -4.08 21.48
N VAL A 203 2.00 -4.53 20.26
CA VAL A 203 1.01 -5.05 19.32
C VAL A 203 1.42 -6.44 18.88
N MET A 204 0.51 -7.39 18.99
CA MET A 204 0.72 -8.75 18.53
C MET A 204 0.14 -8.90 17.13
N VAL A 205 0.98 -9.14 16.14
CA VAL A 205 0.56 -9.37 14.75
C VAL A 205 0.75 -10.85 14.40
N PRO A 206 -0.33 -11.64 14.29
CA PRO A 206 -0.24 -13.01 13.81
C PRO A 206 0.24 -13.03 12.36
N VAL A 207 1.22 -13.85 12.05
CA VAL A 207 1.72 -14.07 10.68
C VAL A 207 1.04 -15.31 10.11
N TRP A 208 0.49 -15.17 8.89
CA TRP A 208 -0.19 -16.29 8.23
C TRP A 208 0.78 -17.40 7.88
N GLU A 209 0.41 -18.64 8.13
CA GLU A 209 1.25 -19.82 7.81
C GLU A 209 1.68 -19.83 6.33
N LYS A 210 0.80 -19.41 5.42
CA LYS A 210 1.11 -19.31 3.99
C LYS A 210 2.25 -18.32 3.65
N ALA A 211 2.59 -17.40 4.54
CA ALA A 211 3.69 -16.45 4.33
C ALA A 211 5.07 -17.16 4.36
N PHE A 212 5.13 -18.37 4.91
CA PHE A 212 6.33 -19.21 4.98
C PHE A 212 6.34 -20.33 3.94
N THR A 213 5.52 -20.21 2.92
CA THR A 213 5.44 -21.16 1.81
C THR A 213 5.72 -20.45 0.48
N VAL A 214 6.15 -21.22 -0.50
CA VAL A 214 6.34 -20.77 -1.88
C VAL A 214 5.46 -21.58 -2.83
N VAL A 215 5.31 -21.15 -4.07
CA VAL A 215 4.68 -21.94 -5.13
C VAL A 215 5.80 -22.49 -6.01
N ASP A 216 5.81 -23.80 -6.20
CA ASP A 216 6.82 -24.50 -6.99
C ASP A 216 6.52 -24.47 -8.50
N GLU A 217 7.36 -25.14 -9.28
CA GLU A 217 7.26 -25.20 -10.75
C GLU A 217 5.97 -25.92 -11.24
N ASN A 218 5.33 -26.70 -10.39
CA ASN A 218 4.08 -27.42 -10.69
C ASN A 218 2.84 -26.60 -10.31
N GLY A 219 3.03 -25.41 -9.74
CA GLY A 219 1.95 -24.58 -9.20
C GLY A 219 1.48 -25.01 -7.81
N GLU A 220 2.19 -25.95 -7.16
CA GLU A 220 1.85 -26.42 -5.85
C GLU A 220 2.47 -25.55 -4.75
N ARG A 221 1.71 -25.34 -3.69
CA ARG A 221 2.19 -24.60 -2.51
C ARG A 221 2.94 -25.52 -1.57
N VAL A 222 4.21 -25.24 -1.38
CA VAL A 222 5.13 -26.07 -0.60
C VAL A 222 5.85 -25.27 0.48
N GLU A 223 6.26 -25.96 1.55
CA GLU A 223 7.21 -25.46 2.53
C GLU A 223 8.62 -25.65 1.95
N ASP A 224 9.26 -24.57 1.51
CA ASP A 224 10.61 -24.59 0.96
C ASP A 224 11.37 -23.36 1.44
N GLY A 225 12.55 -23.59 2.00
CA GLY A 225 13.34 -22.60 2.71
C GLY A 225 13.12 -22.63 4.22
N ARG A 226 14.16 -22.17 4.92
CA ARG A 226 14.19 -22.11 6.40
C ARG A 226 14.63 -20.74 6.93
N LYS A 227 15.26 -19.93 6.09
CA LYS A 227 15.77 -18.62 6.44
C LYS A 227 14.82 -17.54 5.96
N TYR A 228 14.41 -16.70 6.88
CA TYR A 228 13.47 -15.64 6.57
C TYR A 228 13.89 -14.31 7.19
N GLU A 229 13.65 -13.23 6.46
CA GLU A 229 13.60 -11.88 7.02
C GLU A 229 12.14 -11.49 7.26
N ILE A 230 11.87 -10.97 8.44
CA ILE A 230 10.57 -10.42 8.83
C ILE A 230 10.74 -8.93 9.05
N PHE A 231 9.89 -8.15 8.42
CA PHE A 231 9.88 -6.69 8.53
C PHE A 231 8.58 -6.26 9.21
N ALA A 232 8.68 -5.46 10.26
CA ALA A 232 7.54 -4.87 10.95
C ALA A 232 7.58 -3.35 10.82
N GLY A 233 6.50 -2.76 10.28
CA GLY A 233 6.41 -1.34 10.02
C GLY A 233 4.97 -0.87 9.80
N CYS A 234 4.79 0.36 9.34
CA CYS A 234 3.49 0.94 8.99
C CYS A 234 3.29 1.06 7.46
N SER A 235 4.23 0.55 6.68
CA SER A 235 4.21 0.51 5.21
C SER A 235 5.05 -0.66 4.71
N GLN A 236 5.06 -0.89 3.39
CA GLN A 236 5.92 -1.86 2.73
C GLN A 236 7.40 -1.56 3.01
N PRO A 237 8.26 -2.59 3.19
CA PRO A 237 9.69 -2.43 3.44
C PRO A 237 10.49 -2.21 2.12
N ASP A 238 10.26 -1.10 1.46
CA ASP A 238 10.93 -0.70 0.23
C ASP A 238 11.45 0.74 0.32
N GLU A 239 12.38 1.10 -0.57
CA GLU A 239 13.00 2.43 -0.58
C GLU A 239 11.98 3.56 -0.74
N ARG A 240 10.96 3.36 -1.61
CA ARG A 240 9.97 4.39 -1.86
C ARG A 240 9.10 4.66 -0.64
N SER A 241 8.69 3.62 0.07
CA SER A 241 7.98 3.76 1.36
C SER A 241 8.80 4.54 2.37
N ILE A 242 10.11 4.26 2.46
CA ILE A 242 11.03 4.96 3.37
C ILE A 242 11.16 6.43 2.97
N GLU A 243 11.34 6.73 1.67
CA GLU A 243 11.38 8.11 1.15
C GLU A 243 10.11 8.89 1.51
N LEU A 244 8.93 8.29 1.34
CA LEU A 244 7.64 8.94 1.55
C LEU A 244 7.28 9.11 3.04
N THR A 245 7.69 8.17 3.89
CA THR A 245 7.32 8.15 5.32
C THR A 245 8.43 8.65 6.25
N GLY A 246 9.67 8.67 5.78
CA GLY A 246 10.85 8.94 6.61
C GLY A 246 11.08 7.88 7.70
N THR A 247 10.51 6.67 7.55
CA THR A 247 10.53 5.62 8.57
C THR A 247 10.96 4.29 7.98
N GLU A 248 12.00 3.69 8.53
CA GLU A 248 12.44 2.33 8.19
C GLU A 248 11.66 1.30 9.01
N PRO A 249 11.29 0.16 8.42
CA PRO A 249 10.71 -0.96 9.17
C PRO A 249 11.77 -1.65 10.04
N VAL A 250 11.35 -2.22 11.15
CA VAL A 250 12.22 -3.06 11.98
C VAL A 250 12.38 -4.43 11.31
N LYS A 251 13.63 -4.84 11.09
CA LYS A 251 13.97 -6.13 10.49
C LYS A 251 14.41 -7.14 11.54
N VAL A 252 13.92 -8.37 11.45
CA VAL A 252 14.29 -9.52 12.28
C VAL A 252 14.56 -10.72 11.38
N GLU A 253 15.69 -11.38 11.57
CA GLU A 253 16.02 -12.64 10.89
C GLU A 253 15.61 -13.83 11.74
N ILE A 254 15.02 -14.84 11.12
CA ILE A 254 14.63 -16.08 11.77
C ILE A 254 15.04 -17.31 10.97
N ASN A 255 15.25 -18.42 11.69
CA ASN A 255 15.43 -19.73 11.08
C ASN A 255 14.30 -20.64 11.61
N LEU A 256 13.49 -21.17 10.69
CA LEU A 256 12.48 -22.17 11.01
C LEU A 256 13.10 -23.55 11.05
N ALA A 257 12.71 -24.32 12.05
CA ALA A 257 13.23 -25.69 12.27
C ALA A 257 12.69 -26.69 11.23
#